data_fef588a42993816855c247cc4033da77
#
_entry.id   fef588a42993816855c247cc4033da77
#
_cell.length_a   1.000
_cell.length_b   1.000
_cell.length_c   1.000
_cell.angle_alpha   90.00
_cell.angle_beta   90.00
_cell.angle_gamma   90.00
#
_symmetry.space_group_name_H-M   'P 1'
#
loop_
_entity.id
_entity.type
_entity.pdbx_description
1 polymer ?
#
loop_
_entity_poly.entity_id
_entity_poly.type
_entity_poly.pdbx_seq_one_letter_code
_entity_poly.pdbx_strand_id
1 'polypeptide(L)'
;MLCPHTAPNIFNRTKTMNTKDLIQLGVPLGEPIHLAHEFIQNFIAQGKDGALLEGEVFNIVANPPAFFADELRAPLARAVYRPAFTLRAELAPWRQWGEGLEAEAVKQMANACALPVAVAGALMPDAHVGYGLPIGGVLATDNAVIPYAVGVDIACRMKLTVYDRKANTLAGQRDRLANLIESETRFGMGCEFKDRREHDVMDEDWSVSPVTNRLRDKAWSQLGTSGSGNHFVEFGAFTVEQNDLGLEPGEYLALLTHSGSRGTGAQVCDFYSKRAMARHEHLPKELKHLAWLSLDDADGQEYWAAMNLMGRYAAANHALIHKHIAKKLGAHVILDIENHHNFAWKETHVVNGESREVIVHRKGATPAGAGVFGIIPGSMASPGYVVRGKGSPESLNSAAHGAGRVMSRTKAMQSFTWSATKKLLAERGVELLSAGLDEVPGVYKDIHAVMAAQTDLVEVLGQFDPKLVKMCPAGDRAED
;
A
#
# COMPACT_ATOMS: atom_id res chain seq x y z
N MET A 1 54.79 -10.52 -67.31
CA MET A 1 54.21 -9.58 -66.28
C MET A 1 52.87 -10.11 -65.88
N LEU A 2 52.79 -10.80 -64.74
CA LEU A 2 51.57 -11.38 -64.17
C LEU A 2 51.06 -10.46 -63.12
N CYS A 3 49.83 -9.94 -63.26
CA CYS A 3 49.11 -9.21 -62.19
C CYS A 3 48.62 -10.21 -61.13
N PRO A 4 48.68 -9.83 -59.82
CA PRO A 4 48.11 -10.67 -58.78
C PRO A 4 46.61 -10.41 -58.65
N HIS A 5 45.87 -11.53 -58.58
CA HIS A 5 44.42 -11.55 -58.24
C HIS A 5 44.22 -11.01 -56.82
N THR A 6 43.40 -9.94 -56.71
CA THR A 6 42.80 -9.50 -55.46
C THR A 6 41.67 -10.44 -55.10
N ALA A 7 41.79 -11.09 -53.92
CA ALA A 7 40.72 -11.86 -53.32
C ALA A 7 39.56 -10.93 -52.87
N PRO A 8 38.30 -11.34 -53.02
CA PRO A 8 37.19 -10.53 -52.54
C PRO A 8 37.12 -10.54 -51.01
N ASN A 9 37.14 -9.35 -50.46
CA ASN A 9 36.95 -9.10 -49.03
C ASN A 9 35.47 -9.44 -48.65
N ILE A 10 35.27 -10.65 -48.14
CA ILE A 10 33.97 -11.04 -47.55
C ILE A 10 33.86 -10.38 -46.17
N PHE A 11 33.50 -9.11 -46.10
CA PHE A 11 32.97 -8.54 -44.88
C PHE A 11 31.57 -9.11 -44.69
N ASN A 12 31.49 -10.16 -43.89
CA ASN A 12 30.22 -10.65 -43.35
C ASN A 12 29.57 -9.51 -42.58
N ARG A 13 28.53 -8.90 -43.16
CA ARG A 13 27.68 -7.94 -42.43
C ARG A 13 27.00 -8.72 -41.34
N THR A 14 27.53 -8.66 -40.12
CA THR A 14 26.82 -9.08 -38.90
C THR A 14 25.52 -8.28 -38.83
N LYS A 15 24.40 -8.94 -39.10
CA LYS A 15 23.06 -8.35 -38.97
C LYS A 15 22.83 -8.09 -37.49
N THR A 16 23.08 -6.88 -37.03
CA THR A 16 22.70 -6.45 -35.66
C THR A 16 21.20 -6.31 -35.58
N MET A 17 20.54 -7.08 -34.72
CA MET A 17 19.12 -6.97 -34.48
C MET A 17 18.85 -5.71 -33.66
N ASN A 18 17.89 -4.89 -34.10
CA ASN A 18 17.45 -3.72 -33.39
C ASN A 18 16.21 -4.03 -32.50
N THR A 19 15.80 -3.09 -31.66
CA THR A 19 14.67 -3.25 -30.75
C THR A 19 13.36 -3.63 -31.48
N LYS A 20 13.15 -3.13 -32.72
CA LYS A 20 11.94 -3.44 -33.49
C LYS A 20 11.95 -4.91 -33.95
N ASP A 21 13.11 -5.43 -34.34
CA ASP A 21 13.27 -6.84 -34.74
C ASP A 21 12.99 -7.76 -33.53
N LEU A 22 13.49 -7.39 -32.35
CA LEU A 22 13.26 -8.15 -31.10
C LEU A 22 11.77 -8.18 -30.71
N ILE A 23 11.07 -7.06 -30.83
CA ILE A 23 9.62 -7.00 -30.59
C ILE A 23 8.86 -7.89 -31.58
N GLN A 24 9.26 -7.92 -32.86
CA GLN A 24 8.63 -8.79 -33.86
C GLN A 24 8.84 -10.28 -33.55
N LEU A 25 9.93 -10.63 -32.87
CA LEU A 25 10.18 -11.99 -32.38
C LEU A 25 9.46 -12.32 -31.07
N GLY A 26 8.68 -11.38 -30.52
CA GLY A 26 7.90 -11.58 -29.32
C GLY A 26 8.65 -11.24 -28.02
N VAL A 27 9.78 -10.55 -28.09
CA VAL A 27 10.47 -10.07 -26.86
C VAL A 27 9.68 -8.89 -26.28
N PRO A 28 9.17 -8.97 -25.05
CA PRO A 28 8.42 -7.90 -24.41
C PRO A 28 9.25 -6.63 -24.22
N LEU A 29 8.60 -5.47 -24.26
CA LEU A 29 9.24 -4.18 -23.98
C LEU A 29 9.75 -4.11 -22.53
N GLY A 30 10.80 -3.31 -22.33
CA GLY A 30 11.41 -3.09 -21.00
C GLY A 30 12.67 -3.91 -20.80
N GLU A 31 12.84 -4.46 -19.60
CA GLU A 31 14.03 -5.26 -19.24
C GLU A 31 14.35 -6.41 -20.21
N PRO A 32 13.36 -7.20 -20.71
CA PRO A 32 13.66 -8.27 -21.68
C PRO A 32 14.38 -7.77 -22.94
N ILE A 33 14.10 -6.55 -23.41
CA ILE A 33 14.81 -5.94 -24.55
C ILE A 33 16.28 -5.68 -24.22
N HIS A 34 16.60 -5.20 -23.01
CA HIS A 34 17.98 -4.98 -22.58
C HIS A 34 18.74 -6.31 -22.52
N LEU A 35 18.14 -7.32 -21.87
CA LEU A 35 18.72 -8.65 -21.77
C LEU A 35 18.86 -9.35 -23.13
N ALA A 36 17.97 -9.09 -24.09
CA ALA A 36 18.12 -9.57 -25.45
C ALA A 36 19.32 -8.92 -26.15
N HIS A 37 19.53 -7.62 -25.97
CA HIS A 37 20.73 -6.95 -26.51
C HIS A 37 22.01 -7.46 -25.85
N GLU A 38 22.03 -7.68 -24.54
CA GLU A 38 23.17 -8.30 -23.83
C GLU A 38 23.42 -9.72 -24.30
N PHE A 39 22.36 -10.52 -24.47
CA PHE A 39 22.47 -11.87 -25.05
C PHE A 39 23.12 -11.82 -26.43
N ILE A 40 22.67 -10.92 -27.33
CA ILE A 40 23.21 -10.77 -28.67
C ILE A 40 24.71 -10.41 -28.63
N GLN A 41 25.08 -9.45 -27.78
CA GLN A 41 26.50 -9.05 -27.62
C GLN A 41 27.35 -10.21 -27.12
N ASN A 42 26.92 -10.93 -26.11
CA ASN A 42 27.65 -12.08 -25.55
C ASN A 42 27.71 -13.25 -26.52
N PHE A 43 26.65 -13.48 -27.30
CA PHE A 43 26.59 -14.53 -28.32
C PHE A 43 27.68 -14.30 -29.42
N ILE A 44 27.78 -13.07 -29.90
CA ILE A 44 28.77 -12.65 -30.89
C ILE A 44 30.18 -12.69 -30.30
N ALA A 45 30.36 -12.21 -29.06
CA ALA A 45 31.66 -12.20 -28.36
C ALA A 45 32.23 -13.62 -28.14
N GLN A 46 31.36 -14.63 -28.04
CA GLN A 46 31.75 -16.04 -27.98
C GLN A 46 32.10 -16.63 -29.36
N GLY A 47 32.14 -15.83 -30.43
CA GLY A 47 32.48 -16.27 -31.78
C GLY A 47 31.39 -17.07 -32.50
N LYS A 48 30.16 -17.03 -32.02
CA LYS A 48 29.01 -17.70 -32.64
C LYS A 48 28.51 -16.94 -33.86
N ASP A 49 27.97 -17.67 -34.84
CA ASP A 49 27.50 -17.09 -36.10
C ASP A 49 26.27 -16.17 -35.89
N GLY A 50 26.44 -14.88 -36.22
CA GLY A 50 25.37 -13.88 -36.13
C GLY A 50 24.15 -14.19 -37.02
N ALA A 51 24.27 -15.03 -38.02
CA ALA A 51 23.14 -15.48 -38.86
C ALA A 51 22.13 -16.35 -38.07
N LEU A 52 22.55 -16.95 -36.93
CA LEU A 52 21.69 -17.77 -36.08
C LEU A 52 20.92 -16.99 -35.06
N LEU A 53 21.23 -15.70 -34.84
CA LEU A 53 20.64 -14.86 -33.77
C LEU A 53 19.12 -14.79 -33.78
N GLU A 54 18.51 -14.62 -34.95
CA GLU A 54 17.07 -14.55 -35.11
C GLU A 54 16.40 -15.86 -34.65
N GLY A 55 16.95 -17.01 -35.08
CA GLY A 55 16.46 -18.31 -34.63
C GLY A 55 16.71 -18.58 -33.15
N GLU A 56 17.84 -18.14 -32.61
CA GLU A 56 18.15 -18.28 -31.18
C GLU A 56 17.18 -17.48 -30.31
N VAL A 57 16.96 -16.22 -30.63
CA VAL A 57 16.00 -15.37 -29.90
C VAL A 57 14.58 -15.92 -30.00
N PHE A 58 14.17 -16.34 -31.23
CA PHE A 58 12.86 -16.95 -31.44
C PHE A 58 12.68 -18.23 -30.58
N ASN A 59 13.68 -19.12 -30.54
CA ASN A 59 13.63 -20.35 -29.75
C ASN A 59 13.57 -20.07 -28.24
N ILE A 60 14.31 -19.07 -27.75
CA ILE A 60 14.27 -18.65 -26.35
C ILE A 60 12.88 -18.14 -26.00
N VAL A 61 12.28 -17.30 -26.85
CA VAL A 61 10.92 -16.75 -26.62
C VAL A 61 9.85 -17.83 -26.73
N ALA A 62 9.99 -18.76 -27.68
CA ALA A 62 8.99 -19.82 -27.89
C ALA A 62 8.99 -20.90 -26.78
N ASN A 63 10.13 -21.20 -26.19
CA ASN A 63 10.24 -22.21 -25.12
C ASN A 63 11.28 -21.81 -24.06
N PRO A 64 11.04 -20.74 -23.28
CA PRO A 64 12.00 -20.25 -22.32
C PRO A 64 12.49 -21.29 -21.30
N PRO A 65 11.66 -22.22 -20.77
CA PRO A 65 12.11 -23.20 -19.76
C PRO A 65 13.24 -24.10 -20.25
N ALA A 66 13.33 -24.37 -21.55
CA ALA A 66 14.40 -25.19 -22.12
C ALA A 66 15.80 -24.59 -21.93
N PHE A 67 15.88 -23.30 -21.63
CA PHE A 67 17.13 -22.53 -21.55
C PHE A 67 17.49 -22.07 -20.13
N PHE A 68 16.74 -22.43 -19.09
CA PHE A 68 17.00 -21.97 -17.72
C PHE A 68 18.32 -22.47 -17.12
N ALA A 69 18.86 -23.57 -17.64
CA ALA A 69 20.16 -24.10 -17.23
C ALA A 69 21.35 -23.61 -18.11
N ASP A 70 21.08 -22.85 -19.17
CA ASP A 70 22.10 -22.35 -20.10
C ASP A 70 22.59 -20.97 -19.62
N GLU A 71 23.86 -20.85 -19.23
CA GLU A 71 24.41 -19.61 -18.67
C GLU A 71 24.25 -18.39 -19.58
N LEU A 72 24.35 -18.58 -20.91
CA LEU A 72 24.22 -17.46 -21.85
C LEU A 72 22.76 -17.05 -22.12
N ARG A 73 21.86 -18.04 -22.19
CA ARG A 73 20.44 -17.84 -22.59
C ARG A 73 19.52 -17.62 -21.39
N ALA A 74 19.88 -18.13 -20.22
CA ALA A 74 19.03 -18.11 -19.03
C ALA A 74 18.55 -16.70 -18.64
N PRO A 75 19.36 -15.62 -18.67
CA PRO A 75 18.89 -14.28 -18.32
C PRO A 75 17.71 -13.83 -19.20
N LEU A 76 17.86 -13.94 -20.52
CA LEU A 76 16.78 -13.61 -21.46
C LEU A 76 15.60 -14.56 -21.31
N ALA A 77 15.85 -15.88 -21.22
CA ALA A 77 14.81 -16.89 -21.10
C ALA A 77 13.92 -16.64 -19.86
N ARG A 78 14.52 -16.33 -18.71
CA ARG A 78 13.77 -15.99 -17.49
C ARG A 78 12.98 -14.70 -17.64
N ALA A 79 13.55 -13.69 -18.28
CA ALA A 79 12.88 -12.40 -18.49
C ALA A 79 11.69 -12.48 -19.46
N VAL A 80 11.72 -13.35 -20.46
CA VAL A 80 10.61 -13.58 -21.39
C VAL A 80 9.64 -14.66 -20.95
N TYR A 81 10.01 -15.47 -19.93
CA TYR A 81 9.15 -16.53 -19.45
C TYR A 81 7.85 -15.99 -18.86
N ARG A 82 6.74 -16.51 -19.35
CA ARG A 82 5.39 -16.24 -18.86
C ARG A 82 4.76 -17.60 -18.51
N PRO A 83 4.79 -18.01 -17.25
CA PRO A 83 4.19 -19.28 -16.85
C PRO A 83 2.72 -19.28 -17.18
N ALA A 84 2.25 -20.33 -17.85
CA ALA A 84 0.81 -20.57 -17.98
C ALA A 84 0.26 -20.81 -16.58
N PHE A 85 -0.81 -20.11 -16.21
CA PHE A 85 -1.53 -20.37 -14.98
C PHE A 85 -3.00 -20.63 -15.28
N THR A 86 -3.64 -21.38 -14.39
CA THR A 86 -5.07 -21.61 -14.43
C THR A 86 -5.66 -21.10 -13.12
N LEU A 87 -6.76 -20.38 -13.19
CA LEU A 87 -7.49 -20.00 -12.00
C LEU A 87 -7.94 -21.27 -11.24
N ARG A 88 -8.01 -21.17 -9.92
CA ARG A 88 -8.45 -22.29 -9.10
C ARG A 88 -9.89 -22.69 -9.46
N ALA A 89 -10.14 -23.98 -9.61
CA ALA A 89 -11.48 -24.50 -9.79
C ALA A 89 -12.33 -24.33 -8.51
N GLU A 90 -11.69 -24.48 -7.35
CA GLU A 90 -12.26 -24.16 -6.05
C GLU A 90 -11.50 -22.97 -5.46
N LEU A 91 -12.26 -22.00 -4.95
CA LEU A 91 -11.68 -20.81 -4.34
C LEU A 91 -10.81 -21.20 -3.13
N ALA A 92 -9.74 -20.46 -2.88
CA ALA A 92 -9.08 -20.53 -1.60
C ALA A 92 -10.09 -20.22 -0.48
N PRO A 93 -10.03 -20.90 0.68
CA PRO A 93 -10.99 -20.69 1.77
C PRO A 93 -10.94 -19.24 2.25
N TRP A 94 -12.13 -18.66 2.47
CA TRP A 94 -12.23 -17.30 2.99
C TRP A 94 -13.51 -17.09 3.78
N ARG A 95 -13.48 -16.10 4.69
CA ARG A 95 -14.62 -15.73 5.52
C ARG A 95 -14.84 -14.21 5.47
N GLN A 96 -16.10 -13.77 5.62
CA GLN A 96 -16.45 -12.36 5.79
C GLN A 96 -16.98 -12.07 7.18
N TRP A 97 -16.77 -10.85 7.65
CA TRP A 97 -17.36 -10.25 8.83
C TRP A 97 -18.29 -9.12 8.43
N GLY A 98 -19.38 -8.99 9.19
CA GLY A 98 -20.44 -8.02 8.88
C GLY A 98 -21.44 -8.54 7.85
N GLU A 99 -22.61 -7.89 7.86
CA GLU A 99 -23.72 -8.18 6.96
C GLU A 99 -23.92 -7.02 5.96
N GLY A 100 -24.58 -7.30 4.83
CA GLY A 100 -24.91 -6.27 3.84
C GLY A 100 -23.71 -5.59 3.17
N LEU A 101 -22.57 -6.30 3.08
CA LEU A 101 -21.40 -5.79 2.37
C LEU A 101 -21.72 -5.55 0.89
N GLU A 102 -21.05 -4.59 0.29
CA GLU A 102 -21.21 -4.26 -1.13
C GLU A 102 -20.90 -5.48 -2.01
N ALA A 103 -21.85 -5.89 -2.84
CA ALA A 103 -21.76 -7.13 -3.64
C ALA A 103 -20.50 -7.15 -4.54
N GLU A 104 -20.07 -5.99 -5.07
CA GLU A 104 -18.87 -5.92 -5.88
C GLU A 104 -17.60 -6.12 -5.03
N ALA A 105 -17.56 -5.66 -3.78
CA ALA A 105 -16.45 -5.94 -2.87
C ALA A 105 -16.34 -7.42 -2.54
N VAL A 106 -17.49 -8.10 -2.30
CA VAL A 106 -17.56 -9.56 -2.10
C VAL A 106 -17.05 -10.30 -3.33
N LYS A 107 -17.46 -9.87 -4.52
CA LYS A 107 -16.99 -10.43 -5.81
C LYS A 107 -15.48 -10.22 -6.01
N GLN A 108 -14.95 -9.04 -5.67
CA GLN A 108 -13.52 -8.79 -5.73
C GLN A 108 -12.74 -9.74 -4.81
N MET A 109 -13.26 -10.02 -3.60
CA MET A 109 -12.65 -10.99 -2.69
C MET A 109 -12.66 -12.42 -3.28
N ALA A 110 -13.79 -12.85 -3.83
CA ALA A 110 -13.89 -14.15 -4.51
C ALA A 110 -12.90 -14.25 -5.69
N ASN A 111 -12.78 -13.21 -6.50
CA ASN A 111 -11.82 -13.13 -7.59
C ASN A 111 -10.36 -13.26 -7.09
N ALA A 112 -10.02 -12.62 -5.97
CA ALA A 112 -8.71 -12.74 -5.36
C ALA A 112 -8.45 -14.17 -4.86
N CYS A 113 -9.44 -14.83 -4.27
CA CYS A 113 -9.35 -16.22 -3.82
C CYS A 113 -9.33 -17.26 -4.97
N ALA A 114 -9.67 -16.84 -6.21
CA ALA A 114 -9.56 -17.69 -7.40
C ALA A 114 -8.13 -17.73 -7.98
N LEU A 115 -7.22 -16.88 -7.55
CA LEU A 115 -5.84 -16.87 -8.04
C LEU A 115 -5.12 -18.18 -7.69
N PRO A 116 -4.23 -18.69 -8.56
CA PRO A 116 -3.47 -19.91 -8.27
C PRO A 116 -2.56 -19.78 -7.03
N VAL A 117 -2.07 -18.55 -6.78
CA VAL A 117 -1.21 -18.23 -5.63
C VAL A 117 -2.00 -17.98 -4.34
N ALA A 118 -3.32 -17.87 -4.39
CA ALA A 118 -4.14 -17.64 -3.21
C ALA A 118 -4.17 -18.88 -2.29
N VAL A 119 -4.05 -18.65 -1.00
CA VAL A 119 -4.00 -19.68 0.04
C VAL A 119 -5.22 -19.60 0.95
N ALA A 120 -5.54 -18.39 1.41
CA ALA A 120 -6.69 -18.11 2.25
C ALA A 120 -7.06 -16.62 2.16
N GLY A 121 -8.27 -16.27 2.58
CA GLY A 121 -8.71 -14.88 2.57
C GLY A 121 -9.66 -14.52 3.71
N ALA A 122 -9.82 -13.21 3.93
CA ALA A 122 -10.78 -12.65 4.86
C ALA A 122 -11.30 -11.31 4.35
N LEU A 123 -12.56 -10.98 4.65
CA LEU A 123 -13.18 -9.71 4.28
C LEU A 123 -13.76 -9.05 5.52
N MET A 124 -13.27 -7.86 5.84
CA MET A 124 -13.59 -7.14 7.06
C MET A 124 -14.94 -6.41 6.96
N PRO A 125 -15.59 -6.05 8.09
CA PRO A 125 -16.94 -5.46 8.10
C PRO A 125 -17.00 -4.05 7.49
N ASP A 126 -15.89 -3.35 7.41
CA ASP A 126 -15.76 -2.04 6.74
C ASP A 126 -15.56 -2.13 5.22
N ALA A 127 -15.53 -3.34 4.66
CA ALA A 127 -15.19 -3.60 3.27
C ALA A 127 -16.02 -2.79 2.26
N HIS A 128 -15.35 -2.31 1.23
CA HIS A 128 -15.93 -1.61 0.08
C HIS A 128 -15.05 -1.80 -1.18
N VAL A 129 -15.56 -1.36 -2.33
CA VAL A 129 -14.89 -1.56 -3.62
C VAL A 129 -13.50 -0.90 -3.65
N GLY A 130 -12.51 -1.66 -4.12
CA GLY A 130 -11.15 -1.22 -4.36
C GLY A 130 -10.66 -1.60 -5.77
N TYR A 131 -9.36 -1.54 -6.00
CA TYR A 131 -8.72 -2.02 -7.23
C TYR A 131 -8.08 -3.40 -6.96
N GLY A 132 -8.56 -4.45 -7.64
CA GLY A 132 -8.12 -5.82 -7.43
C GLY A 132 -8.65 -6.39 -6.12
N LEU A 133 -7.85 -6.42 -5.05
CA LEU A 133 -8.35 -6.74 -3.72
C LEU A 133 -9.27 -5.60 -3.24
N PRO A 134 -10.46 -5.89 -2.64
CA PRO A 134 -11.30 -4.86 -2.06
C PRO A 134 -10.58 -4.18 -0.88
N ILE A 135 -10.97 -2.96 -0.56
CA ILE A 135 -10.56 -2.34 0.71
C ILE A 135 -11.31 -3.07 1.84
N GLY A 136 -10.64 -3.37 2.94
CA GLY A 136 -11.11 -4.32 3.96
C GLY A 136 -10.77 -5.78 3.60
N GLY A 137 -10.07 -6.02 2.49
CA GLY A 137 -9.65 -7.34 2.04
C GLY A 137 -8.31 -7.78 2.63
N VAL A 138 -8.25 -9.06 3.01
CA VAL A 138 -7.04 -9.75 3.46
C VAL A 138 -6.84 -10.99 2.59
N LEU A 139 -5.66 -11.15 2.02
CA LEU A 139 -5.33 -12.28 1.14
C LEU A 139 -3.96 -12.86 1.50
N ALA A 140 -3.95 -14.13 1.89
CA ALA A 140 -2.72 -14.90 2.02
C ALA A 140 -2.35 -15.54 0.67
N THR A 141 -1.10 -15.42 0.26
CA THR A 141 -0.56 -16.00 -0.98
C THR A 141 0.65 -16.86 -0.69
N ASP A 142 0.92 -17.79 -1.58
CA ASP A 142 2.09 -18.66 -1.55
C ASP A 142 3.25 -18.00 -2.32
N ASN A 143 4.28 -17.59 -1.61
CA ASN A 143 5.54 -17.03 -2.16
C ASN A 143 5.35 -15.97 -3.26
N ALA A 144 4.29 -15.19 -3.16
CA ALA A 144 3.93 -14.19 -4.17
C ALA A 144 3.44 -12.90 -3.50
N VAL A 145 3.77 -11.74 -4.09
CA VAL A 145 3.31 -10.43 -3.66
C VAL A 145 2.52 -9.74 -4.77
N ILE A 146 1.38 -9.16 -4.42
CA ILE A 146 0.48 -8.45 -5.33
C ILE A 146 0.53 -6.95 -5.02
N PRO A 147 1.18 -6.10 -5.85
CA PRO A 147 1.37 -4.69 -5.51
C PRO A 147 0.06 -3.93 -5.25
N TYR A 148 -0.99 -4.14 -6.06
CA TYR A 148 -2.30 -3.52 -5.81
C TYR A 148 -3.07 -4.11 -4.62
N ALA A 149 -2.73 -5.33 -4.14
CA ALA A 149 -3.29 -5.87 -2.91
C ALA A 149 -2.59 -5.33 -1.65
N VAL A 150 -1.39 -4.77 -1.80
CA VAL A 150 -0.76 -3.92 -0.77
C VAL A 150 -1.50 -2.58 -0.68
N GLY A 151 -1.89 -2.02 -1.82
CA GLY A 151 -2.54 -0.71 -1.92
C GLY A 151 -1.65 0.35 -2.53
N VAL A 152 -2.27 1.39 -3.09
CA VAL A 152 -1.57 2.50 -3.76
C VAL A 152 -0.76 3.30 -2.74
N ASP A 153 -1.33 3.61 -1.59
CA ASP A 153 -0.60 4.23 -0.47
C ASP A 153 0.00 3.12 0.41
N ILE A 154 1.21 2.69 0.02
CA ILE A 154 1.95 1.65 0.75
C ILE A 154 2.18 2.09 2.19
N ALA A 155 1.83 1.22 3.15
CA ALA A 155 1.96 1.46 4.58
C ALA A 155 1.20 2.69 5.10
N CYS A 156 0.07 3.04 4.44
CA CYS A 156 -0.89 3.96 5.03
C CYS A 156 -1.19 3.53 6.46
N ARG A 157 -1.19 4.47 7.40
CA ARG A 157 -1.17 4.15 8.83
C ARG A 157 -1.90 5.14 9.71
N MET A 158 -2.25 4.64 10.88
CA MET A 158 -2.77 5.42 11.98
C MET A 158 -1.70 5.60 13.05
N LYS A 159 -1.68 6.78 13.69
CA LYS A 159 -0.88 7.03 14.89
C LYS A 159 -1.68 7.84 15.90
N LEU A 160 -1.73 7.35 17.14
CA LEU A 160 -2.30 8.04 18.30
C LEU A 160 -1.18 8.36 19.29
N THR A 161 -1.10 9.61 19.69
CA THR A 161 -0.26 10.05 20.83
C THR A 161 -1.13 10.66 21.91
N VAL A 162 -1.05 10.14 23.12
CA VAL A 162 -1.75 10.64 24.30
C VAL A 162 -0.78 11.45 25.14
N TYR A 163 -1.23 12.61 25.60
CA TYR A 163 -0.43 13.57 26.38
C TYR A 163 -0.78 13.55 27.87
N ASP A 164 0.16 13.97 28.72
CA ASP A 164 0.01 14.17 30.16
C ASP A 164 -0.95 15.34 30.52
N ARG A 165 -1.96 15.54 29.72
CA ARG A 165 -2.97 16.62 29.84
C ARG A 165 -4.37 16.08 29.77
N LYS A 166 -5.26 16.66 30.58
CA LYS A 166 -6.68 16.33 30.54
C LYS A 166 -7.36 16.87 29.28
N ALA A 167 -8.35 16.16 28.76
CA ALA A 167 -9.09 16.54 27.56
C ALA A 167 -9.80 17.90 27.66
N ASN A 168 -10.22 18.33 28.88
CA ASN A 168 -10.86 19.63 29.10
C ASN A 168 -9.97 20.83 28.72
N THR A 169 -8.65 20.64 28.60
CA THR A 169 -7.74 21.70 28.11
C THR A 169 -8.01 22.09 26.65
N LEU A 170 -8.70 21.25 25.87
CA LEU A 170 -9.10 21.54 24.48
C LEU A 170 -9.94 22.83 24.40
N ALA A 171 -10.94 23.00 25.27
CA ALA A 171 -11.85 24.12 25.21
C ALA A 171 -11.16 25.49 25.36
N GLY A 172 -10.12 25.55 26.22
CA GLY A 172 -9.38 26.81 26.48
C GLY A 172 -8.18 27.04 25.56
N GLN A 173 -7.82 26.09 24.69
CA GLN A 173 -6.63 26.17 23.86
C GLN A 173 -6.90 25.93 22.36
N ARG A 174 -8.14 26.00 21.90
CA ARG A 174 -8.53 25.68 20.51
C ARG A 174 -7.69 26.42 19.47
N ASP A 175 -7.61 27.74 19.56
CA ASP A 175 -6.82 28.56 18.61
C ASP A 175 -5.35 28.16 18.62
N ARG A 176 -4.79 27.86 19.79
CA ARG A 176 -3.40 27.39 19.90
C ARG A 176 -3.22 26.04 19.22
N LEU A 177 -4.11 25.10 19.45
CA LEU A 177 -4.05 23.77 18.85
C LEU A 177 -4.29 23.84 17.33
N ALA A 178 -5.22 24.68 16.87
CA ALA A 178 -5.43 24.95 15.45
C ALA A 178 -4.15 25.49 14.78
N ASN A 179 -3.53 26.49 15.39
CA ASN A 179 -2.28 27.06 14.90
C ASN A 179 -1.13 26.03 14.89
N LEU A 180 -1.10 25.08 15.84
CA LEU A 180 -0.14 23.98 15.83
C LEU A 180 -0.34 23.06 14.63
N ILE A 181 -1.59 22.64 14.37
CA ILE A 181 -1.90 21.82 13.20
C ILE A 181 -1.52 22.59 11.92
N GLU A 182 -1.88 23.87 11.80
CA GLU A 182 -1.59 24.69 10.62
C GLU A 182 -0.09 24.86 10.37
N SER A 183 0.70 25.08 11.43
CA SER A 183 2.15 25.32 11.30
C SER A 183 2.94 24.03 11.06
N GLU A 184 2.54 22.92 11.72
CA GLU A 184 3.33 21.68 11.75
C GLU A 184 2.90 20.63 10.74
N THR A 185 1.81 20.83 10.01
CA THR A 185 1.32 19.91 8.98
C THR A 185 1.23 20.58 7.62
N ARG A 186 1.30 19.77 6.56
CA ARG A 186 1.06 20.22 5.18
C ARG A 186 0.13 19.22 4.52
N PHE A 187 -0.95 19.73 3.95
CA PHE A 187 -1.92 18.94 3.21
C PHE A 187 -1.88 19.28 1.72
N GLY A 188 -2.35 18.37 0.90
CA GLY A 188 -2.41 18.50 -0.56
C GLY A 188 -1.42 17.60 -1.29
N MET A 189 -1.75 17.30 -2.55
CA MET A 189 -0.90 16.49 -3.40
C MET A 189 0.41 17.24 -3.71
N GLY A 190 1.54 16.58 -3.47
CA GLY A 190 2.86 17.19 -3.71
C GLY A 190 3.27 18.26 -2.71
N CYS A 191 2.52 18.44 -1.59
CA CYS A 191 2.89 19.38 -0.55
C CYS A 191 4.25 19.05 0.07
N GLU A 192 5.00 20.08 0.46
CA GLU A 192 6.33 19.97 1.03
C GLU A 192 6.58 21.05 2.09
N PHE A 193 7.59 20.82 2.93
CA PHE A 193 8.10 21.85 3.81
C PHE A 193 9.21 22.66 3.12
N LYS A 194 9.23 23.98 3.32
CA LYS A 194 10.28 24.84 2.81
C LYS A 194 11.65 24.42 3.38
N ASP A 195 11.68 24.16 4.69
CA ASP A 195 12.85 23.62 5.37
C ASP A 195 12.61 22.11 5.56
N ARG A 196 13.42 21.29 4.90
CA ARG A 196 13.29 19.82 4.96
C ARG A 196 13.44 19.33 6.39
N ARG A 197 12.63 18.34 6.73
CA ARG A 197 12.72 17.63 8.01
C ARG A 197 13.75 16.51 7.92
N GLU A 198 14.44 16.27 9.02
CA GLU A 198 15.49 15.24 9.10
C GLU A 198 14.97 13.99 9.81
N HIS A 199 15.31 12.82 9.27
CA HIS A 199 15.07 11.52 9.86
C HIS A 199 16.01 10.49 9.23
N ASP A 200 16.47 9.52 10.03
CA ASP A 200 17.45 8.50 9.64
C ASP A 200 17.00 7.64 8.44
N VAL A 201 15.70 7.55 8.18
CA VAL A 201 15.18 6.85 7.00
C VAL A 201 15.72 7.41 5.68
N MET A 202 16.16 8.67 5.65
CA MET A 202 16.74 9.27 4.46
C MET A 202 18.20 8.84 4.22
N ASP A 203 18.85 8.27 5.25
CA ASP A 203 20.21 7.72 5.20
C ASP A 203 20.23 6.22 4.88
N GLU A 204 19.06 5.58 4.81
CA GLU A 204 18.93 4.20 4.36
C GLU A 204 19.28 4.05 2.87
N ASP A 205 19.41 2.81 2.43
CA ASP A 205 19.67 2.50 1.01
C ASP A 205 18.40 2.67 0.15
N TRP A 206 18.30 3.81 -0.55
CA TRP A 206 17.24 4.08 -1.53
C TRP A 206 17.52 3.47 -2.90
N SER A 207 18.71 2.87 -3.13
CA SER A 207 19.07 2.20 -4.38
C SER A 207 18.52 0.78 -4.49
N VAL A 208 17.81 0.28 -3.47
CA VAL A 208 17.14 -1.04 -3.46
C VAL A 208 16.17 -1.22 -4.63
N SER A 209 15.81 -0.15 -5.32
CA SER A 209 14.97 -0.16 -6.50
C SER A 209 15.26 1.09 -7.36
N PRO A 210 15.19 0.99 -8.69
CA PRO A 210 15.35 2.15 -9.59
C PRO A 210 14.34 3.26 -9.29
N VAL A 211 13.11 2.89 -8.89
CA VAL A 211 12.07 3.88 -8.61
C VAL A 211 12.31 4.59 -7.27
N THR A 212 12.72 3.89 -6.22
CA THR A 212 13.04 4.51 -4.92
C THR A 212 14.25 5.41 -5.03
N ASN A 213 15.31 4.96 -5.72
CA ASN A 213 16.51 5.77 -5.97
C ASN A 213 16.18 7.12 -6.64
N ARG A 214 15.40 7.06 -7.72
CA ARG A 214 14.95 8.27 -8.44
C ARG A 214 14.11 9.21 -7.57
N LEU A 215 13.34 8.68 -6.62
CA LEU A 215 12.37 9.44 -5.84
C LEU A 215 12.89 9.91 -4.48
N ARG A 216 14.12 9.58 -4.09
CA ARG A 216 14.68 9.91 -2.77
C ARG A 216 14.57 11.39 -2.44
N ASP A 217 14.96 12.27 -3.35
CA ASP A 217 14.92 13.71 -3.12
C ASP A 217 13.49 14.25 -2.94
N LYS A 218 12.54 13.74 -3.73
CA LYS A 218 11.12 14.04 -3.58
C LYS A 218 10.57 13.52 -2.25
N ALA A 219 10.92 12.31 -1.85
CA ALA A 219 10.53 11.77 -0.56
C ALA A 219 11.01 12.65 0.59
N TRP A 220 12.26 13.14 0.52
CA TRP A 220 12.80 14.03 1.53
C TRP A 220 12.04 15.35 1.63
N SER A 221 11.67 15.97 0.50
CA SER A 221 10.87 17.21 0.52
C SER A 221 9.48 17.02 1.11
N GLN A 222 8.91 15.83 1.00
CA GLN A 222 7.57 15.49 1.51
C GLN A 222 7.57 14.92 2.94
N LEU A 223 8.73 14.70 3.54
CA LEU A 223 8.86 14.06 4.85
C LEU A 223 8.20 14.89 5.96
N GLY A 224 7.32 14.25 6.73
CA GLY A 224 6.53 14.89 7.79
C GLY A 224 5.30 15.64 7.28
N THR A 225 4.87 15.45 6.01
CA THR A 225 3.62 16.01 5.47
C THR A 225 2.45 15.05 5.65
N SER A 226 1.24 15.58 5.67
CA SER A 226 0.01 14.79 5.92
C SER A 226 -0.61 14.21 4.64
N GLY A 227 -0.62 14.95 3.53
CA GLY A 227 -1.10 14.51 2.25
C GLY A 227 -2.52 14.88 1.90
N SER A 228 -3.22 14.05 1.12
CA SER A 228 -4.53 14.33 0.58
C SER A 228 -5.49 13.15 0.74
N GLY A 229 -6.70 13.27 0.22
CA GLY A 229 -7.73 12.24 0.35
C GLY A 229 -8.26 12.13 1.77
N ASN A 230 -8.36 10.90 2.27
CA ASN A 230 -8.84 10.58 3.63
C ASN A 230 -7.80 10.82 4.74
N HIS A 231 -6.65 11.42 4.42
CA HIS A 231 -5.63 11.74 5.43
C HIS A 231 -6.07 12.90 6.32
N PHE A 232 -5.80 12.79 7.61
CA PHE A 232 -6.19 13.77 8.59
C PHE A 232 -5.17 13.94 9.73
N VAL A 233 -5.30 15.05 10.42
CA VAL A 233 -4.66 15.35 11.71
C VAL A 233 -5.72 15.95 12.62
N GLU A 234 -5.92 15.35 13.79
CA GLU A 234 -6.95 15.80 14.70
C GLU A 234 -6.55 15.71 16.17
N PHE A 235 -6.94 16.72 16.94
CA PHE A 235 -6.94 16.65 18.39
C PHE A 235 -8.31 16.22 18.90
N GLY A 236 -8.32 15.40 19.93
CA GLY A 236 -9.52 14.90 20.55
C GLY A 236 -9.33 14.50 22.00
N ALA A 237 -10.42 14.01 22.59
CA ALA A 237 -10.44 13.39 23.90
C ALA A 237 -10.24 11.88 23.76
N PHE A 238 -9.24 11.33 24.43
CA PHE A 238 -9.04 9.90 24.53
C PHE A 238 -9.48 9.42 25.90
N THR A 239 -10.52 8.59 25.91
CA THR A 239 -11.13 8.03 27.12
C THR A 239 -10.64 6.62 27.35
N VAL A 240 -10.16 6.35 28.55
CA VAL A 240 -9.76 5.04 29.04
C VAL A 240 -10.61 4.70 30.25
N GLU A 241 -11.27 3.56 30.22
CA GLU A 241 -12.14 3.10 31.33
C GLU A 241 -11.40 2.18 32.32
N GLN A 242 -10.37 1.47 31.84
CA GLN A 242 -9.59 0.49 32.61
C GLN A 242 -8.09 0.71 32.37
N ASN A 243 -7.24 0.25 33.29
CA ASN A 243 -5.79 0.43 33.22
C ASN A 243 -5.10 -0.59 32.27
N ASP A 244 -5.72 -0.93 31.14
CA ASP A 244 -5.18 -1.89 30.17
C ASP A 244 -4.03 -1.34 29.31
N LEU A 245 -3.94 0.00 29.22
CA LEU A 245 -2.91 0.70 28.45
C LEU A 245 -1.82 1.32 29.33
N GLY A 246 -1.79 0.98 30.61
CA GLY A 246 -0.87 1.60 31.59
C GLY A 246 -1.25 3.05 31.92
N LEU A 247 -2.47 3.47 31.62
CA LEU A 247 -3.04 4.77 31.95
C LEU A 247 -4.14 4.60 32.99
N GLU A 248 -4.18 5.51 33.96
CA GLU A 248 -5.30 5.57 34.88
C GLU A 248 -6.61 5.90 34.12
N PRO A 249 -7.78 5.36 34.57
CA PRO A 249 -9.06 5.70 33.99
C PRO A 249 -9.28 7.22 33.95
N GLY A 250 -9.75 7.72 32.79
CA GLY A 250 -9.97 9.14 32.60
C GLY A 250 -9.93 9.59 31.14
N GLU A 251 -10.07 10.91 30.95
CA GLU A 251 -10.04 11.55 29.65
C GLU A 251 -8.75 12.37 29.46
N TYR A 252 -8.04 12.10 28.39
CA TYR A 252 -6.75 12.69 28.05
C TYR A 252 -6.82 13.47 26.74
N LEU A 253 -6.00 14.53 26.65
CA LEU A 253 -5.73 15.16 25.36
C LEU A 253 -4.92 14.20 24.50
N ALA A 254 -5.39 13.96 23.27
CA ALA A 254 -4.68 13.11 22.32
C ALA A 254 -4.65 13.72 20.92
N LEU A 255 -3.64 13.32 20.15
CA LEU A 255 -3.47 13.61 18.74
C LEU A 255 -3.62 12.30 17.96
N LEU A 256 -4.54 12.27 17.00
CA LEU A 256 -4.72 11.15 16.07
C LEU A 256 -4.41 11.60 14.66
N THR A 257 -3.66 10.81 13.92
CA THR A 257 -3.34 11.11 12.51
C THR A 257 -3.48 9.91 11.61
N HIS A 258 -3.85 10.19 10.38
CA HIS A 258 -3.86 9.25 9.26
C HIS A 258 -3.01 9.84 8.12
N SER A 259 -1.99 9.12 7.69
CA SER A 259 -1.10 9.49 6.58
C SER A 259 -0.36 8.24 6.09
N GLY A 260 0.47 8.37 5.08
CA GLY A 260 1.17 7.22 4.48
C GLY A 260 2.50 7.57 3.85
N SER A 261 2.88 6.81 2.82
CA SER A 261 4.16 6.94 2.09
C SER A 261 4.16 8.02 1.02
N ARG A 262 3.13 8.86 1.00
CA ARG A 262 3.00 9.99 0.09
C ARG A 262 3.04 9.54 -1.39
N GLY A 263 3.21 10.48 -2.30
CA GLY A 263 3.33 10.20 -3.73
C GLY A 263 4.51 9.28 -4.11
N THR A 264 5.45 9.06 -3.19
CA THR A 264 6.56 8.12 -3.41
C THR A 264 6.08 6.67 -3.39
N GLY A 265 5.31 6.28 -2.37
CA GLY A 265 4.73 4.93 -2.31
C GLY A 265 3.78 4.64 -3.47
N ALA A 266 2.96 5.62 -3.86
CA ALA A 266 2.08 5.49 -5.02
C ALA A 266 2.85 5.18 -6.32
N GLN A 267 4.00 5.84 -6.54
CA GLN A 267 4.85 5.56 -7.70
C GLN A 267 5.53 4.19 -7.63
N VAL A 268 5.92 3.74 -6.43
CA VAL A 268 6.43 2.36 -6.23
C VAL A 268 5.34 1.34 -6.57
N CYS A 269 4.13 1.51 -6.04
CA CYS A 269 2.99 0.64 -6.35
C CYS A 269 2.70 0.60 -7.86
N ASP A 270 2.58 1.75 -8.53
CA ASP A 270 2.30 1.84 -9.98
C ASP A 270 3.38 1.14 -10.82
N PHE A 271 4.65 1.37 -10.50
CA PHE A 271 5.78 0.79 -11.24
C PHE A 271 5.77 -0.74 -11.19
N TYR A 272 5.64 -1.32 -9.99
CA TYR A 272 5.67 -2.78 -9.84
C TYR A 272 4.34 -3.45 -10.23
N SER A 273 3.22 -2.75 -10.11
CA SER A 273 1.94 -3.23 -10.66
C SER A 273 1.99 -3.38 -12.17
N LYS A 274 2.59 -2.42 -12.88
CA LYS A 274 2.80 -2.51 -14.33
C LYS A 274 3.70 -3.70 -14.71
N ARG A 275 4.78 -3.93 -13.95
CA ARG A 275 5.64 -5.11 -14.14
C ARG A 275 4.88 -6.41 -13.88
N ALA A 276 4.12 -6.49 -12.80
CA ALA A 276 3.29 -7.65 -12.51
C ALA A 276 2.26 -7.92 -13.62
N MET A 277 1.55 -6.89 -14.10
CA MET A 277 0.59 -7.02 -15.19
C MET A 277 1.24 -7.47 -16.51
N ALA A 278 2.45 -6.98 -16.82
CA ALA A 278 3.19 -7.40 -18.00
C ALA A 278 3.62 -8.88 -17.96
N ARG A 279 3.80 -9.43 -16.75
CA ARG A 279 4.07 -10.87 -16.56
C ARG A 279 2.81 -11.74 -16.66
N HIS A 280 1.61 -11.12 -16.55
CA HIS A 280 0.31 -11.79 -16.51
C HIS A 280 -0.66 -11.23 -17.55
N GLU A 281 -0.21 -11.06 -18.79
CA GLU A 281 -1.03 -10.47 -19.88
C GLU A 281 -2.30 -11.26 -20.18
N HIS A 282 -2.33 -12.55 -19.86
CA HIS A 282 -3.47 -13.45 -20.04
C HIS A 282 -4.53 -13.36 -18.94
N LEU A 283 -4.27 -12.60 -17.86
CA LEU A 283 -5.29 -12.37 -16.84
C LEU A 283 -6.51 -11.65 -17.44
N PRO A 284 -7.73 -12.12 -17.14
CA PRO A 284 -8.95 -11.40 -17.46
C PRO A 284 -8.87 -9.95 -16.97
N LYS A 285 -9.54 -9.03 -17.68
CA LYS A 285 -9.47 -7.60 -17.39
C LYS A 285 -9.81 -7.26 -15.93
N GLU A 286 -10.80 -7.93 -15.38
CA GLU A 286 -11.26 -7.80 -13.99
C GLU A 286 -10.24 -8.26 -12.95
N LEU A 287 -9.28 -9.11 -13.33
CA LEU A 287 -8.23 -9.63 -12.47
C LEU A 287 -6.87 -8.93 -12.66
N LYS A 288 -6.74 -8.03 -13.62
CA LYS A 288 -5.44 -7.40 -13.94
C LYS A 288 -4.75 -6.75 -12.73
N HIS A 289 -5.53 -6.12 -11.84
CA HIS A 289 -5.00 -5.52 -10.61
C HIS A 289 -4.63 -6.55 -9.53
N LEU A 290 -4.89 -7.83 -9.78
CA LEU A 290 -4.46 -8.94 -8.94
C LEU A 290 -3.21 -9.65 -9.49
N ALA A 291 -2.57 -9.11 -10.53
CA ALA A 291 -1.30 -9.60 -11.04
C ALA A 291 -0.23 -9.57 -9.94
N TRP A 292 0.57 -10.63 -9.85
CA TRP A 292 1.53 -10.86 -8.78
C TRP A 292 2.97 -10.92 -9.28
N LEU A 293 3.89 -10.80 -8.35
CA LEU A 293 5.33 -11.05 -8.53
C LEU A 293 5.72 -12.21 -7.61
N SER A 294 6.41 -13.21 -8.16
CA SER A 294 7.01 -14.28 -7.34
C SER A 294 8.16 -13.70 -6.52
N LEU A 295 8.27 -14.10 -5.25
CA LEU A 295 9.41 -13.72 -4.42
C LEU A 295 10.69 -14.50 -4.76
N ASP A 296 10.63 -15.47 -5.67
CA ASP A 296 11.82 -16.11 -6.25
C ASP A 296 12.41 -15.29 -7.41
N ASP A 297 11.64 -14.35 -7.96
CA ASP A 297 12.06 -13.50 -9.07
C ASP A 297 12.70 -12.18 -8.59
N ALA A 298 13.61 -11.63 -9.39
CA ALA A 298 14.26 -10.36 -9.11
C ALA A 298 13.25 -9.21 -8.91
N ASP A 299 12.20 -9.11 -9.74
CA ASP A 299 11.15 -8.09 -9.61
C ASP A 299 10.39 -8.21 -8.28
N GLY A 300 10.12 -9.44 -7.82
CA GLY A 300 9.45 -9.68 -6.54
C GLY A 300 10.32 -9.28 -5.36
N GLN A 301 11.60 -9.63 -5.38
CA GLN A 301 12.57 -9.24 -4.35
C GLN A 301 12.79 -7.72 -4.31
N GLU A 302 12.92 -7.09 -5.48
CA GLU A 302 13.09 -5.64 -5.61
C GLU A 302 11.85 -4.90 -5.08
N TYR A 303 10.63 -5.35 -5.45
CA TYR A 303 9.40 -4.78 -4.92
C TYR A 303 9.30 -4.96 -3.40
N TRP A 304 9.63 -6.16 -2.90
CA TRP A 304 9.62 -6.44 -1.46
C TRP A 304 10.53 -5.49 -0.68
N ALA A 305 11.73 -5.24 -1.18
CA ALA A 305 12.68 -4.29 -0.58
C ALA A 305 12.15 -2.85 -0.64
N ALA A 306 11.63 -2.42 -1.80
CA ALA A 306 11.05 -1.10 -1.99
C ALA A 306 9.82 -0.86 -1.11
N MET A 307 8.90 -1.84 -1.00
CA MET A 307 7.73 -1.79 -0.13
C MET A 307 8.13 -1.62 1.34
N ASN A 308 9.12 -2.39 1.81
CA ASN A 308 9.63 -2.28 3.18
C ASN A 308 10.27 -0.91 3.46
N LEU A 309 11.02 -0.35 2.50
CA LEU A 309 11.55 1.01 2.61
C LEU A 309 10.41 2.04 2.71
N MET A 310 9.35 1.91 1.90
CA MET A 310 8.17 2.78 2.00
C MET A 310 7.46 2.63 3.35
N GLY A 311 7.44 1.43 3.92
CA GLY A 311 6.94 1.18 5.28
C GLY A 311 7.67 1.99 6.35
N ARG A 312 9.00 1.97 6.31
CA ARG A 312 9.85 2.77 7.24
C ARG A 312 9.73 4.27 6.97
N TYR A 313 9.65 4.67 5.70
CA TYR A 313 9.43 6.06 5.32
C TYR A 313 8.09 6.60 5.83
N ALA A 314 6.99 5.83 5.69
CA ALA A 314 5.69 6.21 6.21
C ALA A 314 5.69 6.31 7.76
N ALA A 315 6.41 5.41 8.46
CA ALA A 315 6.59 5.50 9.91
C ALA A 315 7.33 6.78 10.31
N ALA A 316 8.44 7.09 9.62
CA ALA A 316 9.21 8.32 9.83
C ALA A 316 8.35 9.57 9.60
N ASN A 317 7.51 9.55 8.56
CA ASN A 317 6.58 10.63 8.25
C ASN A 317 5.65 10.94 9.44
N HIS A 318 4.99 9.92 10.00
CA HIS A 318 4.13 10.04 11.17
C HIS A 318 4.91 10.46 12.43
N ALA A 319 6.06 9.83 12.68
CA ALA A 319 6.91 10.17 13.84
C ALA A 319 7.26 11.66 13.85
N LEU A 320 7.56 12.24 12.69
CA LEU A 320 7.88 13.66 12.57
C LEU A 320 6.67 14.57 12.80
N ILE A 321 5.49 14.23 12.28
CA ILE A 321 4.26 14.98 12.55
C ILE A 321 4.04 15.07 14.06
N HIS A 322 4.00 13.92 14.74
CA HIS A 322 3.75 13.84 16.18
C HIS A 322 4.84 14.50 17.02
N LYS A 323 6.13 14.26 16.69
CA LYS A 323 7.29 14.87 17.38
C LYS A 323 7.25 16.40 17.33
N HIS A 324 6.97 16.98 16.17
CA HIS A 324 6.95 18.44 16.02
C HIS A 324 5.76 19.07 16.75
N ILE A 325 4.58 18.46 16.67
CA ILE A 325 3.40 18.92 17.40
C ILE A 325 3.62 18.80 18.91
N ALA A 326 4.06 17.65 19.43
CA ALA A 326 4.34 17.45 20.85
C ALA A 326 5.35 18.45 21.40
N LYS A 327 6.45 18.66 20.69
CA LYS A 327 7.50 19.65 21.06
C LYS A 327 6.94 21.05 21.21
N LYS A 328 6.14 21.53 20.24
CA LYS A 328 5.56 22.87 20.29
C LYS A 328 4.39 22.98 21.28
N LEU A 329 3.64 21.89 21.48
CA LEU A 329 2.63 21.81 22.51
C LEU A 329 3.24 21.91 23.91
N GLY A 330 4.51 21.48 24.07
CA GLY A 330 5.18 21.43 25.38
C GLY A 330 4.49 20.46 26.32
N ALA A 331 4.03 19.30 25.84
CA ALA A 331 3.40 18.23 26.63
C ALA A 331 4.24 16.96 26.53
N HIS A 332 4.22 16.17 27.62
CA HIS A 332 4.86 14.85 27.62
C HIS A 332 3.94 13.81 27.00
N VAL A 333 4.53 12.94 26.19
CA VAL A 333 3.84 11.76 25.63
C VAL A 333 3.81 10.68 26.69
N ILE A 334 2.62 10.19 27.02
CA ILE A 334 2.39 9.12 28.02
C ILE A 334 1.92 7.81 27.38
N LEU A 335 1.43 7.84 26.15
CA LEU A 335 1.11 6.67 25.34
C LEU A 335 1.29 7.01 23.86
N ASP A 336 1.87 6.07 23.10
CA ASP A 336 2.08 6.20 21.65
C ASP A 336 1.77 4.86 20.99
N ILE A 337 0.77 4.82 20.10
CA ILE A 337 0.33 3.62 19.39
C ILE A 337 0.29 3.93 17.91
N GLU A 338 0.78 3.00 17.09
CA GLU A 338 0.65 3.09 15.63
C GLU A 338 0.41 1.71 15.01
N ASN A 339 -0.29 1.70 13.88
CA ASN A 339 -0.48 0.52 13.04
C ASN A 339 -0.65 0.93 11.59
N HIS A 340 -0.18 0.09 10.66
CA HIS A 340 -0.39 0.29 9.23
C HIS A 340 -1.33 -0.79 8.68
N HIS A 341 -2.11 -0.43 7.66
CA HIS A 341 -3.23 -1.21 7.17
C HIS A 341 -3.21 -1.45 5.65
N ASN A 342 -2.14 -1.02 4.98
CA ASN A 342 -1.87 -1.28 3.55
C ASN A 342 -0.46 -1.84 3.39
N PHE A 343 -0.31 -3.15 3.51
CA PHE A 343 1.01 -3.77 3.45
C PHE A 343 0.93 -5.27 3.11
N ALA A 344 2.09 -5.92 2.95
CA ALA A 344 2.23 -7.37 2.90
C ALA A 344 3.27 -7.84 3.93
N TRP A 345 2.95 -8.92 4.64
CA TRP A 345 3.78 -9.50 5.68
C TRP A 345 4.08 -10.97 5.40
N LYS A 346 5.28 -11.42 5.75
CA LYS A 346 5.57 -12.84 5.92
C LYS A 346 5.05 -13.28 7.27
N GLU A 347 4.08 -14.16 7.28
CA GLU A 347 3.45 -14.67 8.50
C GLU A 347 3.32 -16.19 8.43
N THR A 348 3.34 -16.84 9.58
CA THR A 348 3.07 -18.28 9.69
C THR A 348 1.61 -18.50 10.07
N HIS A 349 0.88 -19.22 9.23
CA HIS A 349 -0.52 -19.59 9.45
C HIS A 349 -0.75 -21.07 9.24
N VAL A 350 -1.76 -21.61 9.92
CA VAL A 350 -2.25 -22.99 9.67
C VAL A 350 -3.20 -22.95 8.48
N VAL A 351 -2.80 -23.60 7.39
CA VAL A 351 -3.58 -23.70 6.16
C VAL A 351 -3.77 -25.18 5.83
N ASN A 352 -5.02 -25.61 5.69
CA ASN A 352 -5.38 -27.03 5.46
C ASN A 352 -4.75 -27.99 6.48
N GLY A 353 -4.62 -27.54 7.74
CA GLY A 353 -4.04 -28.34 8.84
C GLY A 353 -2.52 -28.31 8.94
N GLU A 354 -1.82 -27.65 8.04
CA GLU A 354 -0.35 -27.53 8.02
C GLU A 354 0.08 -26.10 8.35
N SER A 355 1.11 -25.96 9.21
CA SER A 355 1.74 -24.68 9.51
C SER A 355 2.70 -24.31 8.37
N ARG A 356 2.49 -23.17 7.72
CA ARG A 356 3.33 -22.70 6.62
C ARG A 356 3.50 -21.18 6.61
N GLU A 357 4.63 -20.72 6.10
CA GLU A 357 4.85 -19.30 5.84
C GLU A 357 4.04 -18.89 4.59
N VAL A 358 3.34 -17.77 4.71
CA VAL A 358 2.54 -17.18 3.62
C VAL A 358 2.76 -15.66 3.59
N ILE A 359 2.44 -15.04 2.48
CA ILE A 359 2.47 -13.58 2.33
C ILE A 359 1.04 -13.07 2.56
N VAL A 360 0.80 -12.45 3.70
CA VAL A 360 -0.50 -11.88 4.06
C VAL A 360 -0.59 -10.43 3.61
N HIS A 361 -1.40 -10.18 2.59
CA HIS A 361 -1.73 -8.83 2.13
C HIS A 361 -2.91 -8.30 2.94
N ARG A 362 -2.77 -7.09 3.46
CA ARG A 362 -3.88 -6.33 4.07
C ARG A 362 -4.03 -5.02 3.30
N LYS A 363 -5.20 -4.82 2.72
CA LYS A 363 -5.57 -3.59 2.03
C LYS A 363 -6.77 -2.97 2.72
N GLY A 364 -6.52 -1.91 3.48
CA GLY A 364 -7.53 -1.38 4.37
C GLY A 364 -7.97 -2.39 5.44
N ALA A 365 -7.01 -3.12 6.01
CA ALA A 365 -7.23 -4.02 7.12
C ALA A 365 -6.07 -3.94 8.11
N THR A 366 -6.37 -3.94 9.40
CA THR A 366 -5.40 -3.77 10.47
C THR A 366 -4.90 -5.13 10.97
N PRO A 367 -3.58 -5.33 11.21
CA PRO A 367 -3.09 -6.48 11.95
C PRO A 367 -3.76 -6.57 13.34
N ALA A 368 -4.28 -7.74 13.67
CA ALA A 368 -4.99 -8.03 14.92
C ALA A 368 -4.56 -9.37 15.53
N GLY A 369 -3.27 -9.68 15.46
CA GLY A 369 -2.67 -10.81 16.17
C GLY A 369 -2.93 -10.72 17.67
N ALA A 370 -2.84 -11.83 18.39
CA ALA A 370 -3.07 -11.87 19.85
C ALA A 370 -2.18 -10.85 20.59
N GLY A 371 -2.79 -9.90 21.28
CA GLY A 371 -2.11 -8.85 22.04
C GLY A 371 -1.59 -7.66 21.20
N VAL A 372 -1.74 -7.68 19.86
CA VAL A 372 -1.31 -6.58 18.99
C VAL A 372 -2.25 -5.40 19.12
N PHE A 373 -1.72 -4.21 19.39
CA PHE A 373 -2.51 -2.98 19.42
C PHE A 373 -2.79 -2.43 18.04
N GLY A 374 -3.96 -1.83 17.87
CA GLY A 374 -4.39 -1.17 16.64
C GLY A 374 -5.28 0.04 16.92
N ILE A 375 -5.51 0.84 15.89
CA ILE A 375 -6.38 2.00 15.91
C ILE A 375 -7.37 1.84 14.76
N ILE A 376 -8.65 1.95 15.07
CA ILE A 376 -9.75 1.84 14.10
C ILE A 376 -10.54 3.17 14.16
N PRO A 377 -10.27 4.14 13.24
CA PRO A 377 -10.96 5.44 13.24
C PRO A 377 -12.38 5.32 12.68
N GLY A 378 -13.25 6.19 13.16
CA GLY A 378 -14.57 6.44 12.59
C GLY A 378 -14.53 7.49 11.48
N SER A 379 -15.13 8.64 11.74
CA SER A 379 -15.13 9.82 10.87
C SER A 379 -14.82 11.08 11.68
N MET A 380 -14.70 12.23 11.01
CA MET A 380 -14.51 13.53 11.73
C MET A 380 -15.59 13.86 12.78
N ALA A 381 -16.69 13.11 12.82
CA ALA A 381 -17.81 13.32 13.78
C ALA A 381 -18.18 12.05 14.55
N SER A 382 -17.44 10.96 14.40
CA SER A 382 -17.67 9.70 15.10
C SER A 382 -16.37 9.19 15.72
N PRO A 383 -16.46 8.39 16.80
CA PRO A 383 -15.27 7.99 17.54
C PRO A 383 -14.33 7.09 16.75
N GLY A 384 -13.06 7.10 17.13
CA GLY A 384 -12.07 6.06 16.82
C GLY A 384 -11.80 5.21 18.05
N TYR A 385 -11.27 4.00 17.85
CA TYR A 385 -11.02 3.04 18.93
C TYR A 385 -9.57 2.59 18.93
N VAL A 386 -8.97 2.52 20.13
CA VAL A 386 -7.77 1.74 20.38
C VAL A 386 -8.20 0.34 20.75
N VAL A 387 -7.64 -0.64 20.07
CA VAL A 387 -8.03 -2.04 20.20
C VAL A 387 -6.82 -2.94 20.46
N ARG A 388 -7.08 -4.11 21.04
CA ARG A 388 -6.14 -5.23 21.16
C ARG A 388 -6.65 -6.40 20.33
N GLY A 389 -5.83 -6.91 19.42
CA GLY A 389 -6.14 -8.07 18.60
C GLY A 389 -6.29 -9.34 19.43
N LYS A 390 -7.21 -10.22 19.01
CA LYS A 390 -7.49 -11.52 19.64
C LYS A 390 -6.80 -12.69 18.94
N GLY A 391 -6.17 -12.47 17.79
CA GLY A 391 -5.41 -13.49 17.07
C GLY A 391 -6.31 -14.53 16.41
N SER A 392 -7.38 -14.11 15.73
CA SER A 392 -8.28 -15.01 15.01
C SER A 392 -7.60 -15.60 13.76
N PRO A 393 -7.39 -16.93 13.65
CA PRO A 393 -6.81 -17.55 12.47
C PRO A 393 -7.70 -17.40 11.23
N GLU A 394 -9.02 -17.37 11.39
CA GLU A 394 -9.98 -17.28 10.29
C GLU A 394 -9.94 -15.92 9.61
N SER A 395 -9.55 -14.86 10.34
CA SER A 395 -9.32 -13.52 9.78
C SER A 395 -7.87 -13.29 9.32
N LEU A 396 -7.01 -14.32 9.36
CA LEU A 396 -5.57 -14.18 9.16
C LEU A 396 -4.99 -13.12 10.11
N ASN A 397 -5.39 -13.18 11.39
CA ASN A 397 -4.99 -12.21 12.42
C ASN A 397 -5.25 -10.75 12.01
N SER A 398 -6.42 -10.45 11.47
CA SER A 398 -6.76 -9.14 10.91
C SER A 398 -8.10 -8.63 11.41
N ALA A 399 -8.29 -7.30 11.36
CA ALA A 399 -9.52 -6.60 11.72
C ALA A 399 -9.76 -5.43 10.74
N ALA A 400 -10.92 -4.78 10.81
CA ALA A 400 -11.22 -3.57 10.07
C ALA A 400 -10.18 -2.48 10.33
N HIS A 401 -9.91 -1.62 9.34
CA HIS A 401 -8.99 -0.50 9.49
C HIS A 401 -9.67 0.81 9.85
N GLY A 402 -10.98 0.91 9.69
CA GLY A 402 -11.78 2.11 9.95
C GLY A 402 -13.27 1.86 9.75
N ALA A 403 -14.03 2.92 9.52
CA ALA A 403 -15.47 2.80 9.26
C ALA A 403 -15.79 2.24 7.85
N GLY A 404 -14.94 2.48 6.87
CA GLY A 404 -15.21 2.14 5.47
C GLY A 404 -16.22 3.08 4.80
N ARG A 405 -16.13 3.23 3.49
CA ARG A 405 -17.01 4.14 2.72
C ARG A 405 -18.28 3.43 2.29
N VAL A 406 -19.38 4.20 2.19
CA VAL A 406 -20.66 3.74 1.61
C VAL A 406 -20.91 4.28 0.20
N MET A 407 -20.04 5.15 -0.29
CA MET A 407 -20.15 5.73 -1.64
C MET A 407 -18.83 6.26 -2.17
N SER A 408 -18.76 6.43 -3.49
CA SER A 408 -17.61 7.03 -4.17
C SER A 408 -17.46 8.51 -3.84
N ARG A 409 -16.24 9.07 -3.98
CA ARG A 409 -15.93 10.49 -3.80
C ARG A 409 -16.82 11.39 -4.67
N THR A 410 -17.00 11.04 -5.94
CA THR A 410 -17.86 11.79 -6.86
C THR A 410 -19.31 11.84 -6.39
N LYS A 411 -19.87 10.71 -5.95
CA LYS A 411 -21.23 10.66 -5.41
C LYS A 411 -21.35 11.47 -4.13
N ALA A 412 -20.36 11.42 -3.25
CA ALA A 412 -20.34 12.20 -2.02
C ALA A 412 -20.43 13.72 -2.29
N MET A 413 -19.59 14.23 -3.21
CA MET A 413 -19.59 15.63 -3.62
C MET A 413 -20.95 16.10 -4.17
N GLN A 414 -21.75 15.20 -4.75
CA GLN A 414 -23.08 15.49 -5.26
C GLN A 414 -24.19 15.37 -4.21
N SER A 415 -23.94 14.60 -3.13
CA SER A 415 -24.95 14.21 -2.13
C SER A 415 -24.96 15.09 -0.90
N PHE A 416 -23.86 15.74 -0.56
CA PHE A 416 -23.70 16.49 0.69
C PHE A 416 -23.50 17.99 0.47
N THR A 417 -23.81 18.77 1.50
CA THR A 417 -23.59 20.22 1.50
C THR A 417 -22.84 20.64 2.76
N TRP A 418 -22.02 21.69 2.65
CA TRP A 418 -21.33 22.25 3.81
C TRP A 418 -22.26 22.75 4.91
N SER A 419 -23.44 23.26 4.54
CA SER A 419 -24.43 23.76 5.55
C SER A 419 -24.88 22.64 6.49
N ALA A 420 -25.28 21.47 5.91
CA ALA A 420 -25.70 20.31 6.69
C ALA A 420 -24.54 19.71 7.50
N THR A 421 -23.36 19.60 6.88
CA THR A 421 -22.17 19.08 7.54
C THR A 421 -21.75 19.94 8.74
N LYS A 422 -21.67 21.27 8.58
CA LYS A 422 -21.30 22.17 9.67
C LYS A 422 -22.28 22.10 10.84
N LYS A 423 -23.59 21.95 10.57
CA LYS A 423 -24.59 21.75 11.62
C LYS A 423 -24.30 20.46 12.40
N LEU A 424 -24.10 19.34 11.72
CA LEU A 424 -23.77 18.07 12.36
C LEU A 424 -22.51 18.17 13.23
N LEU A 425 -21.43 18.78 12.69
CA LEU A 425 -20.18 18.95 13.42
C LEU A 425 -20.35 19.80 14.67
N ALA A 426 -21.12 20.89 14.58
CA ALA A 426 -21.44 21.75 15.73
C ALA A 426 -22.22 20.97 16.81
N GLU A 427 -23.19 20.15 16.43
CA GLU A 427 -23.94 19.27 17.35
C GLU A 427 -23.02 18.25 18.06
N ARG A 428 -21.95 17.81 17.42
CA ARG A 428 -20.92 16.91 17.97
C ARG A 428 -19.79 17.62 18.71
N GLY A 429 -19.80 18.96 18.73
CA GLY A 429 -18.75 19.77 19.33
C GLY A 429 -17.39 19.66 18.61
N VAL A 430 -17.42 19.41 17.32
CA VAL A 430 -16.24 19.29 16.46
C VAL A 430 -16.03 20.58 15.68
N GLU A 431 -14.83 21.12 15.74
CA GLU A 431 -14.35 22.22 14.90
C GLU A 431 -13.56 21.66 13.72
N LEU A 432 -13.96 22.05 12.52
CA LEU A 432 -13.32 21.65 11.28
C LEU A 432 -12.49 22.80 10.71
N LEU A 433 -11.18 22.61 10.59
CA LEU A 433 -10.27 23.59 9.99
C LEU A 433 -10.36 23.54 8.46
N SER A 434 -10.30 22.35 7.89
CA SER A 434 -10.49 22.11 6.45
C SER A 434 -10.85 20.66 6.15
N ALA A 435 -11.58 20.43 5.05
CA ALA A 435 -11.80 19.12 4.43
C ALA A 435 -12.42 19.28 3.03
N GLY A 436 -12.51 18.18 2.28
CA GLY A 436 -13.35 18.05 1.09
C GLY A 436 -14.76 17.53 1.44
N LEU A 437 -15.77 17.82 0.63
CA LEU A 437 -17.11 17.25 0.78
C LEU A 437 -17.15 15.75 0.55
N ASP A 438 -16.16 15.20 -0.07
CA ASP A 438 -15.96 13.76 -0.28
C ASP A 438 -15.50 13.02 0.98
N GLU A 439 -15.19 13.73 2.08
CA GLU A 439 -14.74 13.17 3.36
C GLU A 439 -15.69 13.49 4.54
N VAL A 440 -16.88 14.03 4.28
CA VAL A 440 -17.86 14.33 5.32
C VAL A 440 -18.38 13.06 6.00
N PRO A 441 -18.88 13.14 7.27
CA PRO A 441 -19.26 11.94 8.04
C PRO A 441 -20.23 10.99 7.32
N GLY A 442 -21.18 11.54 6.55
CA GLY A 442 -22.19 10.73 5.84
C GLY A 442 -21.66 9.84 4.70
N VAL A 443 -20.37 9.91 4.36
CA VAL A 443 -19.74 9.02 3.36
C VAL A 443 -19.25 7.72 3.96
N TYR A 444 -19.25 7.60 5.28
CA TYR A 444 -18.72 6.45 6.02
C TYR A 444 -19.86 5.61 6.64
N LYS A 445 -19.58 4.31 6.82
CA LYS A 445 -20.46 3.41 7.58
C LYS A 445 -20.52 3.84 9.05
N ASP A 446 -21.53 3.36 9.76
CA ASP A 446 -21.57 3.51 11.21
C ASP A 446 -20.44 2.69 11.86
N ILE A 447 -19.50 3.36 12.49
CA ILE A 447 -18.37 2.74 13.15
C ILE A 447 -18.80 1.79 14.29
N HIS A 448 -19.92 2.09 14.97
CA HIS A 448 -20.42 1.20 16.03
C HIS A 448 -20.89 -0.13 15.46
N ALA A 449 -21.54 -0.12 14.29
CA ALA A 449 -21.93 -1.35 13.59
C ALA A 449 -20.70 -2.14 13.11
N VAL A 450 -19.67 -1.45 12.59
CA VAL A 450 -18.39 -2.09 12.19
C VAL A 450 -17.73 -2.74 13.41
N MET A 451 -17.64 -2.06 14.54
CA MET A 451 -17.05 -2.60 15.76
C MET A 451 -17.85 -3.78 16.33
N ALA A 452 -19.18 -3.69 16.33
CA ALA A 452 -20.06 -4.77 16.80
C ALA A 452 -19.91 -6.05 15.97
N ALA A 453 -19.63 -5.92 14.66
CA ALA A 453 -19.47 -7.06 13.73
C ALA A 453 -18.12 -7.81 13.88
N GLN A 454 -17.18 -7.33 14.69
CA GLN A 454 -15.83 -7.88 14.83
C GLN A 454 -15.37 -8.05 16.29
N THR A 455 -16.31 -8.26 17.20
CA THR A 455 -16.00 -8.49 18.63
C THR A 455 -15.22 -9.76 18.88
N ASP A 456 -15.21 -10.70 17.95
CA ASP A 456 -14.37 -11.91 17.94
C ASP A 456 -12.93 -11.64 17.46
N LEU A 457 -12.67 -10.52 16.80
CA LEU A 457 -11.36 -10.15 16.24
C LEU A 457 -10.56 -9.22 17.16
N VAL A 458 -11.24 -8.29 17.84
CA VAL A 458 -10.61 -7.26 18.65
C VAL A 458 -11.35 -7.00 19.96
N GLU A 459 -10.62 -6.48 20.93
CA GLU A 459 -11.10 -5.95 22.18
C GLU A 459 -10.88 -4.44 22.21
N VAL A 460 -11.86 -3.65 22.62
CA VAL A 460 -11.73 -2.19 22.75
C VAL A 460 -11.08 -1.84 24.08
N LEU A 461 -10.01 -1.04 24.04
CA LEU A 461 -9.26 -0.59 25.21
C LEU A 461 -9.44 0.90 25.51
N GLY A 462 -9.84 1.69 24.53
CA GLY A 462 -10.08 3.11 24.68
C GLY A 462 -10.76 3.71 23.47
N GLN A 463 -11.39 4.86 23.67
CA GLN A 463 -12.15 5.59 22.67
C GLN A 463 -11.56 6.98 22.45
N PHE A 464 -11.37 7.37 21.22
CA PHE A 464 -10.95 8.71 20.81
C PHE A 464 -12.12 9.46 20.19
N ASP A 465 -12.48 10.61 20.76
CA ASP A 465 -13.53 11.49 20.27
C ASP A 465 -12.91 12.73 19.62
N PRO A 466 -13.05 12.93 18.28
CA PRO A 466 -12.48 14.09 17.59
C PRO A 466 -13.11 15.41 18.06
N LYS A 467 -12.28 16.45 18.18
CA LYS A 467 -12.72 17.79 18.61
C LYS A 467 -12.22 18.91 17.71
N LEU A 468 -11.03 18.76 17.13
CA LEU A 468 -10.43 19.73 16.22
C LEU A 468 -9.79 18.96 15.07
N VAL A 469 -10.34 19.10 13.86
CA VAL A 469 -10.02 18.24 12.72
C VAL A 469 -9.48 19.06 11.56
N LYS A 470 -8.41 18.60 10.94
CA LYS A 470 -7.92 19.08 9.66
C LYS A 470 -7.71 17.93 8.70
N MET A 471 -8.27 18.06 7.52
CA MET A 471 -8.05 17.21 6.36
C MET A 471 -7.58 18.05 5.17
N CYS A 472 -7.28 17.40 4.05
CA CYS A 472 -6.96 18.10 2.82
C CYS A 472 -8.13 19.00 2.38
N PRO A 473 -7.88 20.30 2.05
CA PRO A 473 -8.91 21.17 1.51
C PRO A 473 -9.54 20.63 0.22
N ALA A 474 -10.75 21.09 -0.09
CA ALA A 474 -11.43 20.73 -1.34
C ALA A 474 -10.62 21.19 -2.56
N GLY A 475 -10.65 20.38 -3.63
CA GLY A 475 -10.03 20.69 -4.93
C GLY A 475 -8.74 19.90 -5.22
N ASP A 476 -8.12 19.32 -4.24
CA ASP A 476 -6.96 18.44 -4.45
C ASP A 476 -7.38 17.01 -4.79
N ARG A 477 -6.60 16.36 -5.64
CA ARG A 477 -6.80 14.95 -5.98
C ARG A 477 -6.38 14.08 -4.79
N ALA A 478 -7.17 13.06 -4.48
CA ALA A 478 -6.82 12.06 -3.49
C ALA A 478 -5.59 11.24 -3.94
N GLU A 479 -4.74 10.89 -2.99
CA GLU A 479 -3.54 10.04 -3.23
C GLU A 479 -3.83 8.53 -3.05
N ASP A 480 -5.04 8.19 -2.60
CA ASP A 480 -5.57 6.84 -2.37
C ASP A 480 -6.45 6.30 -3.52
#